data_747e32a4d6d81eb8f654b7b6d84820dc
#
_entry.id   747e32a4d6d81eb8f654b7b6d84820dc
#
_cell.length_a   1.000
_cell.length_b   1.000
_cell.length_c   1.000
_cell.angle_alpha   90.00
_cell.angle_beta   90.00
_cell.angle_gamma   90.00
#
_symmetry.space_group_name_H-M   'P 1'
#
loop_
_entity.id
_entity.type
_entity.pdbx_description
1 polymer ?
#
loop_
_entity_poly.entity_id
_entity_poly.type
_entity_poly.pdbx_seq_one_letter_code
_entity_poly.pdbx_strand_id
1 'polypeptide(L)'
;EPMGFDASQTAVYTGSVPMSISGYSWTEDRAQNYELSDYYYAGENETRQALLIKKENADKYTSPDDLAGQDVGAQNASLQMQLVTEQLTGANPISIGDITVGVMELKSGNIEALAVAYGNAEMIVDANPDLVICTWEFDVKAEYSANVIMMQKGETELLDAVNAILAQAKEANLYDGWYKDAVELG
;
A
#
# COMPACT_ATOMS: atom_id res chain seq x y z
N GLU A 1 5.31 -8.36 16.61
CA GLU A 1 5.29 -7.09 17.33
C GLU A 1 4.64 -6.04 16.44
N PRO A 2 3.61 -5.30 16.89
CA PRO A 2 2.99 -4.24 16.11
C PRO A 2 3.96 -3.06 15.93
N MET A 3 4.13 -2.59 14.69
CA MET A 3 4.97 -1.43 14.35
C MET A 3 4.36 -0.68 13.18
N GLY A 4 4.77 0.59 13.00
CA GLY A 4 4.44 1.35 11.80
C GLY A 4 5.02 0.71 10.54
N PHE A 5 4.43 1.02 9.39
CA PHE A 5 4.77 0.39 8.11
C PHE A 5 6.24 0.59 7.72
N ASP A 6 6.76 1.80 7.85
CA ASP A 6 8.17 2.15 7.59
C ASP A 6 9.12 1.61 8.67
N ALA A 7 8.67 1.63 9.93
CA ALA A 7 9.45 1.09 11.05
C ALA A 7 9.66 -0.43 10.93
N SER A 8 8.66 -1.17 10.43
CA SER A 8 8.75 -2.61 10.20
C SER A 8 9.76 -2.94 9.08
N GLN A 9 9.83 -2.14 8.03
CA GLN A 9 10.84 -2.26 6.98
C GLN A 9 12.25 -2.01 7.54
N THR A 10 12.41 -0.94 8.32
CA THR A 10 13.70 -0.62 8.99
C THR A 10 14.12 -1.74 9.94
N ALA A 11 13.20 -2.34 10.68
CA ALA A 11 13.52 -3.43 11.61
C ALA A 11 14.04 -4.69 10.90
N VAL A 12 13.49 -5.02 9.72
CA VAL A 12 14.01 -6.09 8.85
C VAL A 12 15.38 -5.71 8.29
N TYR A 13 15.53 -4.49 7.75
CA TYR A 13 16.79 -4.03 7.17
C TYR A 13 17.96 -4.10 8.15
N THR A 14 17.72 -3.71 9.40
CA THR A 14 18.74 -3.73 10.47
C THR A 14 18.93 -5.10 11.12
N GLY A 15 18.14 -6.11 10.76
CA GLY A 15 18.16 -7.44 11.37
C GLY A 15 17.58 -7.49 12.80
N SER A 16 16.83 -6.45 13.20
CA SER A 16 16.16 -6.43 14.51
C SER A 16 15.00 -7.45 14.57
N VAL A 17 14.41 -7.75 13.43
CA VAL A 17 13.46 -8.85 13.23
C VAL A 17 13.84 -9.63 11.96
N PRO A 18 13.61 -10.95 11.90
CA PRO A 18 14.05 -11.78 10.77
C PRO A 18 13.19 -11.54 9.52
N MET A 19 11.92 -11.17 9.67
CA MET A 19 10.99 -10.93 8.57
C MET A 19 9.85 -10.00 8.97
N SER A 20 9.16 -9.44 7.97
CA SER A 20 7.93 -8.67 8.15
C SER A 20 6.89 -9.04 7.08
N ILE A 21 5.61 -9.09 7.50
CA ILE A 21 4.45 -9.38 6.66
C ILE A 21 3.46 -8.24 6.88
N SER A 22 3.30 -7.34 5.91
CA SER A 22 2.46 -6.14 6.06
C SER A 22 1.94 -5.59 4.73
N GLY A 23 1.52 -6.45 3.81
CA GLY A 23 0.97 -5.98 2.52
C GLY A 23 2.01 -5.27 1.65
N TYR A 24 3.25 -5.71 1.66
CA TYR A 24 4.30 -5.10 0.84
C TYR A 24 4.15 -5.51 -0.62
N SER A 25 3.94 -4.56 -1.52
CA SER A 25 4.09 -4.80 -2.96
C SER A 25 5.55 -5.11 -3.29
N TRP A 26 5.76 -5.99 -4.26
CA TRP A 26 7.10 -6.15 -4.83
C TRP A 26 7.49 -4.84 -5.56
N THR A 27 8.69 -4.34 -5.33
CA THR A 27 9.28 -3.24 -6.09
C THR A 27 10.76 -3.49 -6.30
N GLU A 28 11.35 -2.88 -7.35
CA GLU A 28 12.80 -3.00 -7.62
C GLU A 28 13.64 -2.52 -6.43
N ASP A 29 13.25 -1.43 -5.79
CA ASP A 29 13.96 -0.88 -4.64
C ASP A 29 13.96 -1.89 -3.48
N ARG A 30 12.80 -2.48 -3.17
CA ARG A 30 12.71 -3.51 -2.13
C ARG A 30 13.52 -4.75 -2.50
N ALA A 31 13.49 -5.21 -3.76
CA ALA A 31 14.26 -6.36 -4.21
C ALA A 31 15.79 -6.15 -4.13
N GLN A 32 16.26 -4.91 -4.23
CA GLN A 32 17.66 -4.57 -4.03
C GLN A 32 18.08 -4.63 -2.55
N ASN A 33 17.20 -4.24 -1.64
CA ASN A 33 17.52 -4.05 -0.22
C ASN A 33 17.11 -5.21 0.68
N TYR A 34 16.21 -6.09 0.22
CA TYR A 34 15.63 -7.21 0.98
C TYR A 34 15.64 -8.49 0.17
N GLU A 35 15.54 -9.65 0.83
CA GLU A 35 15.01 -10.85 0.21
C GLU A 35 13.47 -10.79 0.25
N LEU A 36 12.85 -11.04 -0.91
CA LEU A 36 11.39 -11.00 -1.07
C LEU A 36 10.88 -12.38 -1.40
N SER A 37 9.84 -12.81 -0.70
CA SER A 37 9.20 -14.11 -0.95
C SER A 37 8.50 -14.15 -2.31
N ASP A 38 8.07 -15.34 -2.70
CA ASP A 38 7.01 -15.50 -3.69
C ASP A 38 5.75 -14.76 -3.24
N TYR A 39 4.90 -14.37 -4.19
CA TYR A 39 3.64 -13.71 -3.91
C TYR A 39 2.73 -14.58 -3.06
N TYR A 40 2.20 -14.04 -1.97
CA TYR A 40 1.23 -14.75 -1.13
C TYR A 40 -0.21 -14.30 -1.38
N TYR A 41 -0.41 -13.08 -1.85
CA TYR A 41 -1.72 -12.55 -2.20
C TYR A 41 -1.64 -11.56 -3.37
N ALA A 42 -2.60 -11.64 -4.27
CA ALA A 42 -2.79 -10.77 -5.42
C ALA A 42 -4.31 -10.63 -5.68
N GLY A 43 -5.02 -9.99 -4.76
CA GLY A 43 -6.44 -9.68 -4.94
C GLY A 43 -6.66 -8.42 -5.77
N GLU A 44 -7.87 -8.21 -6.29
CA GLU A 44 -8.20 -7.00 -7.06
C GLU A 44 -7.88 -5.71 -6.29
N ASN A 45 -8.08 -5.73 -4.98
CA ASN A 45 -7.80 -4.59 -4.10
C ASN A 45 -6.33 -4.22 -4.02
N GLU A 46 -5.42 -5.17 -4.28
CA GLU A 46 -3.96 -4.94 -4.26
C GLU A 46 -3.43 -4.52 -5.63
N THR A 47 -4.16 -4.86 -6.69
CA THR A 47 -3.77 -4.55 -8.08
C THR A 47 -4.05 -3.11 -8.48
N ARG A 48 -4.93 -2.41 -7.75
CA ARG A 48 -5.36 -1.05 -8.05
C ARG A 48 -4.95 -0.11 -6.92
N GLN A 49 -4.55 1.10 -7.30
CA GLN A 49 -4.20 2.16 -6.36
C GLN A 49 -5.02 3.40 -6.68
N ALA A 50 -5.57 4.04 -5.67
CA ALA A 50 -6.54 5.11 -5.82
C ALA A 50 -6.13 6.38 -5.07
N LEU A 51 -6.73 7.48 -5.46
CA LEU A 51 -6.72 8.73 -4.71
C LEU A 51 -8.08 8.95 -4.03
N LEU A 52 -8.06 9.19 -2.73
CA LEU A 52 -9.17 9.74 -1.98
C LEU A 52 -9.12 11.26 -2.04
N ILE A 53 -10.28 11.88 -2.27
CA ILE A 53 -10.47 13.34 -2.29
C ILE A 53 -11.75 13.70 -1.54
N LYS A 54 -11.90 14.96 -1.15
CA LYS A 54 -13.18 15.46 -0.65
C LYS A 54 -14.23 15.39 -1.73
N LYS A 55 -15.44 14.99 -1.39
CA LYS A 55 -16.57 14.88 -2.33
C LYS A 55 -16.88 16.18 -3.05
N GLU A 56 -16.72 17.32 -2.38
CA GLU A 56 -16.90 18.66 -2.98
C GLU A 56 -15.88 18.98 -4.07
N ASN A 57 -14.76 18.26 -4.14
CA ASN A 57 -13.69 18.41 -5.11
C ASN A 57 -13.73 17.35 -6.23
N ALA A 58 -14.79 16.53 -6.30
CA ALA A 58 -14.89 15.42 -7.26
C ALA A 58 -14.73 15.86 -8.73
N ASP A 59 -15.31 17.02 -9.08
CA ASP A 59 -15.22 17.57 -10.43
C ASP A 59 -13.95 18.40 -10.67
N LYS A 60 -13.17 18.68 -9.60
CA LYS A 60 -11.96 19.49 -9.67
C LYS A 60 -10.71 18.64 -9.97
N TYR A 61 -10.64 17.43 -9.44
CA TYR A 61 -9.49 16.56 -9.55
C TYR A 61 -9.83 15.32 -10.39
N THR A 62 -9.67 15.42 -11.71
CA THR A 62 -10.03 14.40 -12.68
C THR A 62 -8.83 13.88 -13.48
N SER A 63 -7.68 14.53 -13.33
CA SER A 63 -6.42 14.16 -13.98
C SER A 63 -5.22 14.48 -13.08
N PRO A 64 -4.03 13.92 -13.35
CA PRO A 64 -2.79 14.26 -12.63
C PRO A 64 -2.45 15.73 -12.64
N ASP A 65 -2.71 16.42 -13.74
CA ASP A 65 -2.39 17.84 -13.90
C ASP A 65 -3.21 18.75 -12.98
N ASP A 66 -4.42 18.32 -12.61
CA ASP A 66 -5.29 19.06 -11.68
C ASP A 66 -4.73 19.11 -10.25
N LEU A 67 -3.80 18.21 -9.93
CA LEU A 67 -3.11 18.13 -8.64
C LEU A 67 -1.79 18.92 -8.62
N ALA A 68 -1.44 19.61 -9.69
CA ALA A 68 -0.21 20.41 -9.74
C ALA A 68 -0.21 21.49 -8.64
N GLY A 69 0.84 21.50 -7.82
CA GLY A 69 1.02 22.37 -6.66
C GLY A 69 0.15 22.02 -5.45
N GLN A 70 -0.62 20.94 -5.50
CA GLN A 70 -1.43 20.46 -4.37
C GLN A 70 -0.63 19.49 -3.51
N ASP A 71 -0.96 19.44 -2.22
CA ASP A 71 -0.36 18.50 -1.26
C ASP A 71 -1.09 17.16 -1.35
N VAL A 72 -0.36 16.10 -1.72
CA VAL A 72 -0.89 14.75 -1.87
C VAL A 72 -0.23 13.82 -0.87
N GLY A 73 -1.01 13.32 0.09
CA GLY A 73 -0.55 12.41 1.12
C GLY A 73 -0.40 10.97 0.60
N ALA A 74 0.61 10.27 1.08
CA ALA A 74 0.77 8.82 0.95
C ALA A 74 1.54 8.27 2.14
N GLN A 75 1.29 7.01 2.50
CA GLN A 75 1.99 6.39 3.61
C GLN A 75 3.50 6.30 3.32
N ASN A 76 4.31 6.63 4.32
CA ASN A 76 5.77 6.61 4.19
C ASN A 76 6.29 5.22 3.78
N ALA A 77 7.26 5.20 2.86
CA ALA A 77 7.87 3.97 2.32
C ALA A 77 6.88 2.98 1.66
N SER A 78 5.70 3.45 1.24
CA SER A 78 4.69 2.66 0.54
C SER A 78 4.84 2.74 -0.99
N LEU A 79 4.19 1.80 -1.70
CA LEU A 79 4.02 1.88 -3.15
C LEU A 79 3.28 3.16 -3.54
N GLN A 80 2.27 3.58 -2.77
CA GLN A 80 1.51 4.79 -3.04
C GLN A 80 2.39 6.04 -3.03
N MET A 81 3.35 6.14 -2.10
CA MET A 81 4.30 7.25 -2.10
C MET A 81 5.18 7.26 -3.34
N GLN A 82 5.64 6.09 -3.80
CA GLN A 82 6.38 5.95 -5.05
C GLN A 82 5.52 6.42 -6.24
N LEU A 83 4.29 5.93 -6.36
CA LEU A 83 3.37 6.29 -7.45
C LEU A 83 3.02 7.79 -7.46
N VAL A 84 2.78 8.41 -6.30
CA VAL A 84 2.58 9.86 -6.18
C VAL A 84 3.80 10.60 -6.74
N THR A 85 5.01 10.19 -6.35
CA THR A 85 6.24 10.83 -6.80
C THR A 85 6.48 10.67 -8.32
N GLU A 86 6.17 9.49 -8.87
CA GLU A 86 6.41 9.17 -10.26
C GLU A 86 5.33 9.71 -11.21
N GLN A 87 4.06 9.66 -10.80
CA GLN A 87 2.93 9.94 -11.70
C GLN A 87 2.24 11.28 -11.45
N LEU A 88 2.40 11.87 -10.26
CA LEU A 88 1.89 13.20 -9.92
C LEU A 88 3.05 14.20 -9.82
N THR A 89 3.87 14.30 -10.86
CA THR A 89 5.14 15.06 -10.86
C THR A 89 4.99 16.55 -10.56
N GLY A 90 3.80 17.11 -10.69
CA GLY A 90 3.49 18.50 -10.34
C GLY A 90 2.97 18.69 -8.92
N ALA A 91 2.60 17.63 -8.22
CA ALA A 91 2.10 17.67 -6.84
C ALA A 91 3.22 17.75 -5.82
N ASN A 92 2.88 18.08 -4.57
CA ASN A 92 3.77 18.04 -3.42
C ASN A 92 3.51 16.74 -2.64
N PRO A 93 4.40 15.73 -2.68
CA PRO A 93 4.22 14.49 -1.91
C PRO A 93 4.36 14.77 -0.41
N ILE A 94 3.35 14.38 0.38
CA ILE A 94 3.33 14.52 1.83
C ILE A 94 3.42 13.15 2.48
N SER A 95 4.47 12.92 3.27
CA SER A 95 4.67 11.66 3.97
C SER A 95 3.70 11.52 5.15
N ILE A 96 2.91 10.46 5.14
CA ILE A 96 1.93 10.12 6.17
C ILE A 96 2.41 8.86 6.91
N GLY A 97 2.43 8.92 8.25
CA GLY A 97 2.88 7.78 9.06
C GLY A 97 1.84 6.64 9.12
N ASP A 98 0.55 6.99 9.13
CA ASP A 98 -0.57 6.05 9.23
C ASP A 98 -1.75 6.52 8.38
N ILE A 99 -2.45 5.58 7.72
CA ILE A 99 -3.57 5.89 6.82
C ILE A 99 -4.70 6.63 7.55
N THR A 100 -4.98 6.27 8.81
CA THR A 100 -6.03 6.94 9.62
C THR A 100 -5.69 8.42 9.84
N VAL A 101 -4.41 8.72 10.10
CA VAL A 101 -3.92 10.10 10.17
C VAL A 101 -4.10 10.80 8.82
N GLY A 102 -3.75 10.13 7.71
CA GLY A 102 -3.94 10.65 6.36
C GLY A 102 -5.39 11.02 6.06
N VAL A 103 -6.35 10.19 6.47
CA VAL A 103 -7.78 10.50 6.35
C VAL A 103 -8.17 11.75 7.14
N MET A 104 -7.64 11.92 8.35
CA MET A 104 -7.89 13.14 9.14
C MET A 104 -7.28 14.39 8.48
N GLU A 105 -6.06 14.29 7.95
CA GLU A 105 -5.39 15.39 7.23
C GLU A 105 -6.18 15.79 5.98
N LEU A 106 -6.68 14.81 5.21
CA LEU A 106 -7.55 15.05 4.04
C LEU A 106 -8.84 15.75 4.44
N LYS A 107 -9.54 15.27 5.47
CA LYS A 107 -10.80 15.87 5.96
C LYS A 107 -10.59 17.29 6.49
N SER A 108 -9.46 17.54 7.14
CA SER A 108 -9.10 18.86 7.67
C SER A 108 -8.66 19.85 6.58
N GLY A 109 -8.33 19.35 5.37
CA GLY A 109 -7.83 20.17 4.25
C GLY A 109 -6.35 20.53 4.37
N ASN A 110 -5.59 19.78 5.15
CA ASN A 110 -4.14 19.90 5.22
C ASN A 110 -3.45 19.20 4.04
N ILE A 111 -4.12 18.24 3.41
CA ILE A 111 -3.79 17.67 2.11
C ILE A 111 -5.04 17.68 1.22
N GLU A 112 -4.85 17.72 -0.09
CA GLU A 112 -5.95 17.76 -1.06
C GLU A 112 -6.37 16.37 -1.56
N ALA A 113 -5.46 15.41 -1.51
CA ALA A 113 -5.72 14.01 -1.85
C ALA A 113 -4.88 13.06 -0.99
N LEU A 114 -5.34 11.82 -0.83
CA LEU A 114 -4.64 10.75 -0.12
C LEU A 114 -4.56 9.51 -1.01
N ALA A 115 -3.34 9.05 -1.33
CA ALA A 115 -3.11 7.84 -2.11
C ALA A 115 -3.15 6.60 -1.20
N VAL A 116 -3.97 5.63 -1.57
CA VAL A 116 -4.19 4.38 -0.83
C VAL A 116 -4.44 3.21 -1.78
N ALA A 117 -4.32 1.96 -1.30
CA ALA A 117 -4.80 0.79 -2.03
C ALA A 117 -6.32 0.88 -2.25
N TYR A 118 -6.80 0.40 -3.40
CA TYR A 118 -8.21 0.57 -3.80
C TYR A 118 -9.19 -0.02 -2.79
N GLY A 119 -8.92 -1.20 -2.25
CA GLY A 119 -9.77 -1.80 -1.21
C GLY A 119 -9.84 -0.97 0.08
N ASN A 120 -8.72 -0.36 0.48
CA ASN A 120 -8.73 0.59 1.58
C ASN A 120 -9.56 1.83 1.24
N ALA A 121 -9.48 2.32 -0.01
CA ALA A 121 -10.29 3.46 -0.46
C ALA A 121 -11.78 3.18 -0.34
N GLU A 122 -12.25 2.00 -0.77
CA GLU A 122 -13.66 1.59 -0.67
C GLU A 122 -14.12 1.58 0.81
N MET A 123 -13.38 0.94 1.70
CA MET A 123 -13.70 0.90 3.13
C MET A 123 -13.74 2.31 3.76
N ILE A 124 -12.80 3.17 3.37
CA ILE A 124 -12.71 4.54 3.89
C ILE A 124 -13.90 5.37 3.44
N VAL A 125 -14.30 5.31 2.16
CA VAL A 125 -15.44 6.10 1.67
C VAL A 125 -16.77 5.59 2.21
N ASP A 126 -16.92 4.30 2.46
CA ASP A 126 -18.09 3.74 3.12
C ASP A 126 -18.27 4.29 4.53
N ALA A 127 -17.17 4.46 5.26
CA ALA A 127 -17.18 5.05 6.61
C ALA A 127 -17.19 6.59 6.62
N ASN A 128 -16.87 7.25 5.50
CA ASN A 128 -16.72 8.71 5.40
C ASN A 128 -17.46 9.24 4.17
N PRO A 129 -18.77 9.55 4.26
CA PRO A 129 -19.61 9.97 3.12
C PRO A 129 -19.25 11.35 2.53
N ASP A 130 -18.36 12.09 3.17
CA ASP A 130 -17.75 13.34 2.74
C ASP A 130 -16.52 13.15 1.85
N LEU A 131 -16.04 11.90 1.70
CA LEU A 131 -14.94 11.52 0.81
C LEU A 131 -15.46 10.74 -0.40
N VAL A 132 -14.68 10.75 -1.47
CA VAL A 132 -14.90 9.92 -2.67
C VAL A 132 -13.57 9.43 -3.22
N ILE A 133 -13.64 8.33 -3.99
CA ILE A 133 -12.52 7.88 -4.82
C ILE A 133 -12.46 8.76 -6.06
N CYS A 134 -11.30 9.31 -6.36
CA CYS A 134 -11.07 10.06 -7.60
C CYS A 134 -11.33 9.17 -8.81
N THR A 135 -11.85 9.75 -9.90
CA THR A 135 -12.09 9.02 -11.15
C THR A 135 -10.81 8.63 -11.88
N TRP A 136 -9.72 9.35 -11.62
CA TRP A 136 -8.39 8.99 -12.11
C TRP A 136 -7.74 7.98 -11.16
N GLU A 137 -7.07 6.96 -11.73
CA GLU A 137 -6.35 5.93 -10.99
C GLU A 137 -4.87 5.89 -11.43
N PHE A 138 -4.00 5.42 -10.54
CA PHE A 138 -2.59 5.20 -10.87
C PHE A 138 -2.43 4.06 -11.88
N ASP A 139 -1.46 4.21 -12.78
CA ASP A 139 -0.98 3.11 -13.62
C ASP A 139 -0.03 2.23 -12.77
N VAL A 140 -0.47 1.01 -12.48
CA VAL A 140 0.26 0.07 -11.62
C VAL A 140 0.90 -1.01 -12.46
N LYS A 141 2.22 -1.12 -12.41
CA LYS A 141 2.95 -2.19 -13.09
C LYS A 141 2.49 -3.56 -12.56
N ALA A 142 2.43 -4.56 -13.45
CA ALA A 142 1.95 -5.89 -13.10
C ALA A 142 2.73 -6.55 -11.94
N GLU A 143 4.05 -6.30 -11.86
CA GLU A 143 4.90 -6.79 -10.79
C GLU A 143 4.61 -6.19 -9.41
N TYR A 144 3.95 -5.01 -9.35
CA TYR A 144 3.59 -4.35 -8.10
C TYR A 144 2.24 -4.83 -7.54
N SER A 145 1.51 -5.64 -8.30
CA SER A 145 0.13 -6.01 -8.01
C SER A 145 -0.02 -7.20 -7.07
N ALA A 146 1.02 -7.62 -6.38
CA ALA A 146 0.96 -8.73 -5.45
C ALA A 146 1.84 -8.49 -4.22
N ASN A 147 1.42 -9.03 -3.09
CA ASN A 147 2.09 -8.87 -1.82
C ASN A 147 3.17 -9.93 -1.57
N VAL A 148 4.28 -9.49 -0.99
CA VAL A 148 5.44 -10.31 -0.63
C VAL A 148 5.76 -10.19 0.87
N ILE A 149 6.45 -11.20 1.40
CA ILE A 149 7.06 -11.17 2.73
C ILE A 149 8.49 -10.66 2.57
N MET A 150 8.91 -9.72 3.41
CA MET A 150 10.25 -9.17 3.40
C MET A 150 11.12 -9.84 4.47
N MET A 151 12.35 -10.17 4.09
CA MET A 151 13.40 -10.70 4.96
C MET A 151 14.68 -9.90 4.78
N GLN A 152 15.58 -9.95 5.76
CA GLN A 152 16.88 -9.29 5.65
C GLN A 152 17.65 -9.81 4.43
N LYS A 153 18.36 -8.93 3.75
CA LYS A 153 19.14 -9.29 2.55
C LYS A 153 20.19 -10.35 2.89
N GLY A 154 20.24 -11.45 2.12
CA GLY A 154 21.13 -12.58 2.32
C GLY A 154 20.53 -13.74 3.12
N GLU A 155 19.34 -13.60 3.72
CA GLU A 155 18.63 -14.66 4.45
C GLU A 155 17.95 -15.68 3.51
N THR A 156 18.76 -16.31 2.65
CA THR A 156 18.26 -17.21 1.58
C THR A 156 17.65 -18.51 2.12
N GLU A 157 18.17 -19.07 3.22
CA GLU A 157 17.58 -20.26 3.84
C GLU A 157 16.19 -19.99 4.41
N LEU A 158 16.01 -18.80 5.01
CA LEU A 158 14.71 -18.36 5.51
C LEU A 158 13.74 -18.11 4.34
N LEU A 159 14.21 -17.49 3.25
CA LEU A 159 13.45 -17.29 2.03
C LEU A 159 12.93 -18.61 1.46
N ASP A 160 13.80 -19.62 1.31
CA ASP A 160 13.43 -20.94 0.79
C ASP A 160 12.38 -21.62 1.68
N ALA A 161 12.54 -21.53 3.01
CA ALA A 161 11.57 -22.09 3.95
C ALA A 161 10.20 -21.39 3.86
N VAL A 162 10.20 -20.05 3.78
CA VAL A 162 8.97 -19.23 3.61
C VAL A 162 8.27 -19.58 2.31
N ASN A 163 8.99 -19.64 1.19
CA ASN A 163 8.42 -19.97 -0.12
C ASN A 163 7.85 -21.39 -0.15
N ALA A 164 8.49 -22.36 0.50
CA ALA A 164 7.95 -23.74 0.63
C ALA A 164 6.62 -23.76 1.40
N ILE A 165 6.48 -22.95 2.45
CA ILE A 165 5.22 -22.82 3.22
C ILE A 165 4.15 -22.11 2.37
N LEU A 166 4.51 -21.03 1.67
CA LEU A 166 3.58 -20.31 0.79
C LEU A 166 3.05 -21.21 -0.34
N ALA A 167 3.91 -22.06 -0.92
CA ALA A 167 3.49 -23.02 -1.95
C ALA A 167 2.43 -24.00 -1.39
N GLN A 168 2.65 -24.54 -0.17
CA GLN A 168 1.67 -25.43 0.49
C GLN A 168 0.35 -24.72 0.80
N ALA A 169 0.40 -23.47 1.28
CA ALA A 169 -0.79 -22.67 1.57
C ALA A 169 -1.60 -22.38 0.30
N LYS A 170 -0.93 -22.07 -0.82
CA LYS A 170 -1.57 -21.88 -2.13
C LYS A 170 -2.20 -23.19 -2.65
N GLU A 171 -1.48 -24.31 -2.61
CA GLU A 171 -2.01 -25.61 -3.04
C GLU A 171 -3.25 -26.01 -2.25
N ALA A 172 -3.28 -25.71 -0.96
CA ALA A 172 -4.42 -25.97 -0.08
C ALA A 172 -5.51 -24.89 -0.15
N ASN A 173 -5.34 -23.84 -0.95
CA ASN A 173 -6.26 -22.68 -1.08
C ASN A 173 -6.67 -22.08 0.27
N LEU A 174 -5.70 -21.91 1.19
CA LEU A 174 -5.99 -21.43 2.54
C LEU A 174 -6.23 -19.94 2.60
N TYR A 175 -5.61 -19.16 1.71
CA TYR A 175 -5.59 -17.71 1.81
C TYR A 175 -6.96 -17.07 1.65
N ASP A 176 -7.76 -17.54 0.69
CA ASP A 176 -9.11 -16.99 0.45
C ASP A 176 -10.01 -17.13 1.68
N GLY A 177 -9.90 -18.26 2.39
CA GLY A 177 -10.62 -18.47 3.65
C GLY A 177 -10.16 -17.50 4.74
N TRP A 178 -8.85 -17.40 4.94
CA TRP A 178 -8.27 -16.51 5.95
C TRP A 178 -8.58 -15.03 5.68
N TYR A 179 -8.53 -14.62 4.42
CA TYR A 179 -8.86 -13.25 4.02
C TYR A 179 -10.32 -12.92 4.31
N LYS A 180 -11.23 -13.83 3.95
CA LYS A 180 -12.66 -13.68 4.23
C LYS A 180 -12.92 -13.57 5.73
N ASP A 181 -12.34 -14.47 6.53
CA ASP A 181 -12.49 -14.47 7.98
C ASP A 181 -11.94 -13.16 8.58
N ALA A 182 -10.83 -12.64 8.07
CA ALA A 182 -10.24 -11.38 8.53
C ALA A 182 -11.13 -10.17 8.21
N VAL A 183 -11.74 -10.12 7.03
CA VAL A 183 -12.69 -9.05 6.64
C VAL A 183 -13.94 -9.05 7.51
N GLU A 184 -14.41 -10.23 7.96
CA GLU A 184 -15.57 -10.33 8.86
C GLU A 184 -15.25 -9.88 10.32
N LEU A 185 -13.97 -9.77 10.68
CA LEU A 185 -13.51 -9.37 12.01
C LEU A 185 -13.17 -7.87 12.13
N GLY A 186 -13.00 -7.18 11.02
CA GLY A 186 -12.63 -5.75 10.93
C GLY A 186 -13.85 -4.87 10.75
#